data_98a2f003ee20d4481bdcba9ba949cc15
#
_entry.id   98a2f003ee20d4481bdcba9ba949cc15
#
_cell.length_a   1.000
_cell.length_b   1.000
_cell.length_c   1.000
_cell.angle_alpha   90.00
_cell.angle_beta   90.00
_cell.angle_gamma   90.00
#
_symmetry.space_group_name_H-M   'P 1'
#
loop_
_entity.id
_entity.type
_entity.pdbx_description
1 polymer ?
#
loop_
_entity_poly.entity_id
_entity_poly.type
_entity_poly.pdbx_seq_one_letter_code
_entity_poly.pdbx_strand_id
1 'polypeptide(L)'
;MTVRARDTDTGRMPPASADSATPPSPDTRCPCLSGETFGACCARFLTGAADAPTAEQLMRSRFSAFAIGDAPYLLATWHPTTRPAELDLDASLRWYRLDIHRRVRGGPLDRDGVVEFTAYYRHDGERGQLHEVSRFVRDGGRWRYLAAS
;
A
#
# COMPACT_ATOMS: atom_id res chain seq x y z
N MET A 1 -5.14 -1.19 3.97
CA MET A 1 -4.30 -1.84 4.92
C MET A 1 -3.78 -0.85 5.89
N THR A 2 -4.09 -1.05 7.16
CA THR A 2 -3.57 -0.18 8.16
C THR A 2 -2.43 -0.85 8.82
N VAL A 3 -1.49 -0.05 9.27
CA VAL A 3 -0.37 -0.58 9.91
C VAL A 3 -0.17 0.20 11.12
N ARG A 4 0.35 -0.36 12.17
CA ARG A 4 0.47 0.30 13.34
C ARG A 4 1.59 1.23 13.28
N ALA A 5 1.44 2.38 13.70
CA ALA A 5 2.46 3.34 13.76
C ALA A 5 3.23 3.09 15.02
N ARG A 6 4.52 3.12 14.96
CA ARG A 6 5.20 2.80 16.08
C ARG A 6 5.72 3.97 16.66
N ASP A 7 5.73 4.23 17.84
CA ASP A 7 6.17 5.27 18.41
C ASP A 7 7.50 5.25 18.63
N THR A 8 8.25 4.80 18.77
CA THR A 8 9.40 5.03 19.18
C THR A 8 10.33 4.20 19.28
N ASP A 9 11.13 4.09 18.85
CA ASP A 9 11.95 3.28 18.94
C ASP A 9 13.10 3.65 19.38
N THR A 10 13.27 4.32 19.98
CA THR A 10 14.32 4.57 20.57
C THR A 10 15.57 4.36 20.06
N GLY A 11 15.78 4.89 19.36
CA GLY A 11 17.04 4.97 19.00
C GLY A 11 17.74 4.01 18.34
N ARG A 12 17.37 3.13 17.88
CA ARG A 12 18.01 2.34 17.35
C ARG A 12 17.85 2.38 16.01
N MET A 13 18.55 2.72 15.24
CA MET A 13 18.42 2.82 13.98
C MET A 13 18.92 1.76 13.22
N PRO A 14 18.33 1.17 12.48
CA PRO A 14 18.73 0.15 11.71
C PRO A 14 19.44 0.69 10.61
N PRO A 15 20.53 0.45 10.49
CA PRO A 15 21.27 1.01 9.52
C PRO A 15 20.94 0.62 8.18
N ALA A 16 20.77 -0.44 7.91
CA ALA A 16 20.61 -0.78 6.61
C ALA A 16 19.34 -0.68 6.09
N SER A 17 18.68 0.09 6.65
CA SER A 17 17.40 0.14 6.24
C SER A 17 17.23 0.40 4.85
N ALA A 18 18.15 0.91 4.29
CA ALA A 18 17.93 1.28 2.97
C ALA A 18 17.64 0.12 2.13
N ASP A 19 18.06 -0.99 2.51
CA ASP A 19 17.82 -2.05 1.68
C ASP A 19 16.47 -2.48 1.64
N SER A 20 15.68 -2.12 2.51
CA SER A 20 14.38 -2.69 2.56
C SER A 20 13.50 -2.23 1.48
N ALA A 21 13.79 -1.18 0.84
CA ALA A 21 12.90 -0.71 -0.17
C ALA A 21 13.37 -1.05 -1.57
N THR A 22 13.99 -2.16 -1.75
CA THR A 22 14.47 -2.54 -3.06
C THR A 22 13.29 -2.98 -3.91
N PRO A 23 12.99 -2.28 -4.98
CA PRO A 23 11.85 -2.66 -5.79
C PRO A 23 12.13 -3.88 -6.65
N PRO A 24 11.13 -4.59 -7.06
CA PRO A 24 11.33 -5.71 -7.98
C PRO A 24 11.69 -5.20 -9.37
N SER A 25 12.16 -6.12 -10.20
CA SER A 25 12.44 -5.76 -11.57
C SER A 25 11.15 -5.36 -12.28
N PRO A 26 11.19 -4.38 -13.16
CA PRO A 26 9.97 -3.98 -13.88
C PRO A 26 9.35 -5.08 -14.72
N ASP A 27 10.12 -6.09 -15.08
CA ASP A 27 9.58 -7.15 -15.90
C ASP A 27 8.93 -8.28 -15.12
N THR A 28 9.01 -8.26 -13.80
CA THR A 28 8.42 -9.32 -13.00
C THR A 28 6.95 -9.02 -12.76
N ARG A 29 6.21 -10.03 -12.33
CA ARG A 29 4.82 -9.85 -12.02
C ARG A 29 4.65 -8.85 -10.88
N CYS A 30 3.69 -7.96 -10.99
CA CYS A 30 3.47 -6.97 -9.96
C CYS A 30 3.06 -7.64 -8.65
N PRO A 31 3.60 -7.21 -7.51
CA PRO A 31 3.22 -7.79 -6.23
C PRO A 31 1.72 -7.71 -5.95
N CYS A 32 1.01 -6.77 -6.56
CA CYS A 32 -0.42 -6.62 -6.30
C CYS A 32 -1.25 -7.69 -7.00
N LEU A 33 -0.62 -8.53 -7.81
CA LEU A 33 -1.27 -9.63 -8.51
C LEU A 33 -2.35 -9.18 -9.48
N SER A 34 -2.16 -8.02 -10.10
CA SER A 34 -3.09 -7.57 -11.11
C SER A 34 -2.98 -8.38 -12.40
N GLY A 35 -1.87 -9.09 -12.55
CA GLY A 35 -1.61 -9.81 -13.78
C GLY A 35 -0.65 -9.07 -14.69
N GLU A 36 -0.35 -7.82 -14.38
CA GLU A 36 0.57 -7.05 -15.20
C GLU A 36 1.98 -7.13 -14.64
N THR A 37 2.95 -6.67 -15.41
CA THR A 37 4.29 -6.57 -14.87
C THR A 37 4.35 -5.39 -13.91
N PHE A 38 5.34 -5.40 -13.04
CA PHE A 38 5.48 -4.32 -12.08
C PHE A 38 5.66 -2.99 -12.80
N GLY A 39 6.46 -2.95 -13.84
CA GLY A 39 6.69 -1.72 -14.59
C GLY A 39 5.43 -1.17 -15.24
N ALA A 40 4.54 -2.03 -15.67
CA ALA A 40 3.31 -1.58 -16.31
C ALA A 40 2.18 -1.37 -15.30
N CYS A 41 2.40 -1.66 -14.06
CA CYS A 41 1.37 -1.59 -13.06
C CYS A 41 1.74 -0.62 -11.94
N CYS A 42 2.14 -1.11 -10.77
CA CYS A 42 2.33 -0.26 -9.62
C CYS A 42 3.56 0.62 -9.69
N ALA A 43 4.59 0.24 -10.42
CA ALA A 43 5.82 1.01 -10.44
C ALA A 43 5.58 2.46 -10.88
N ARG A 44 4.70 2.68 -11.81
CA ARG A 44 4.45 4.05 -12.30
C ARG A 44 3.84 4.93 -11.21
N PHE A 45 3.13 4.33 -10.26
CA PHE A 45 2.58 5.10 -9.16
C PHE A 45 3.64 5.28 -8.06
N LEU A 46 4.38 4.23 -7.78
CA LEU A 46 5.38 4.28 -6.72
C LEU A 46 6.52 5.24 -7.04
N THR A 47 6.86 5.39 -8.31
CA THR A 47 7.92 6.29 -8.70
C THR A 47 7.43 7.71 -8.86
N GLY A 48 6.13 7.94 -8.82
CA GLY A 48 5.61 9.28 -9.01
C GLY A 48 5.38 9.64 -10.47
N ALA A 49 5.59 8.71 -11.39
CA ALA A 49 5.40 9.01 -12.80
C ALA A 49 3.92 9.22 -13.13
N ALA A 50 3.03 8.63 -12.37
CA ALA A 50 1.60 8.79 -12.59
C ALA A 50 0.86 8.72 -11.28
N ASP A 51 -0.36 9.26 -11.24
CA ASP A 51 -1.22 9.15 -10.08
C ASP A 51 -2.24 8.06 -10.34
N ALA A 52 -2.60 7.31 -9.33
CA ALA A 52 -3.58 6.24 -9.50
C ALA A 52 -4.94 6.86 -9.88
N PRO A 53 -5.56 6.42 -10.95
CA PRO A 53 -6.82 7.03 -11.39
C PRO A 53 -8.04 6.52 -10.65
N THR A 54 -7.94 5.43 -9.91
CA THR A 54 -9.09 4.86 -9.20
C THR A 54 -8.66 4.44 -7.81
N ALA A 55 -9.64 4.28 -6.92
CA ALA A 55 -9.37 3.82 -5.57
C ALA A 55 -8.75 2.42 -5.59
N GLU A 56 -9.21 1.55 -6.49
CA GLU A 56 -8.64 0.21 -6.54
C GLU A 56 -7.17 0.25 -6.94
N GLN A 57 -6.83 1.07 -7.92
CA GLN A 57 -5.43 1.15 -8.33
C GLN A 57 -4.58 1.74 -7.24
N LEU A 58 -5.12 2.68 -6.47
CA LEU A 58 -4.38 3.18 -5.33
C LEU A 58 -4.19 2.07 -4.29
N MET A 59 -5.24 1.28 -4.01
CA MET A 59 -5.14 0.19 -3.07
C MET A 59 -4.07 -0.79 -3.50
N ARG A 60 -4.05 -1.16 -4.79
CA ARG A 60 -3.07 -2.10 -5.28
C ARG A 60 -1.65 -1.55 -5.15
N SER A 61 -1.46 -0.27 -5.43
CA SER A 61 -0.13 0.30 -5.32
C SER A 61 0.32 0.37 -3.87
N ARG A 62 -0.60 0.61 -2.95
CA ARG A 62 -0.26 0.62 -1.53
C ARG A 62 0.09 -0.79 -1.05
N PHE A 63 -0.60 -1.83 -1.56
CA PHE A 63 -0.22 -3.20 -1.23
C PHE A 63 1.21 -3.47 -1.71
N SER A 64 1.54 -3.07 -2.94
CA SER A 64 2.89 -3.25 -3.43
C SER A 64 3.90 -2.50 -2.58
N ALA A 65 3.53 -1.31 -2.10
CA ALA A 65 4.41 -0.55 -1.23
C ALA A 65 4.66 -1.28 0.09
N PHE A 66 3.64 -1.93 0.67
CA PHE A 66 3.85 -2.74 1.84
C PHE A 66 4.75 -3.93 1.52
N ALA A 67 4.56 -4.53 0.37
CA ALA A 67 5.34 -5.72 0.01
C ALA A 67 6.82 -5.41 -0.19
N ILE A 68 7.15 -4.21 -0.66
CA ILE A 68 8.55 -3.87 -0.89
C ILE A 68 9.12 -2.95 0.17
N GLY A 69 8.33 -2.52 1.15
CA GLY A 69 8.85 -1.70 2.24
C GLY A 69 8.90 -0.22 1.95
N ASP A 70 8.04 0.30 1.09
CA ASP A 70 8.08 1.71 0.68
C ASP A 70 7.21 2.55 1.60
N ALA A 71 7.67 2.83 2.81
CA ALA A 71 6.92 3.63 3.75
C ALA A 71 6.67 5.06 3.28
N PRO A 72 7.60 5.72 2.61
CA PRO A 72 7.32 7.08 2.13
C PRO A 72 6.11 7.14 1.19
N TYR A 73 5.95 6.16 0.32
CA TYR A 73 4.80 6.15 -0.58
C TYR A 73 3.50 5.96 0.21
N LEU A 74 3.52 5.10 1.22
CA LEU A 74 2.34 4.88 2.04
C LEU A 74 1.94 6.17 2.76
N LEU A 75 2.90 6.89 3.30
CA LEU A 75 2.59 8.14 3.96
C LEU A 75 2.12 9.21 2.97
N ALA A 76 2.74 9.26 1.80
CA ALA A 76 2.36 10.25 0.80
C ALA A 76 0.94 10.05 0.27
N THR A 77 0.47 8.81 0.27
CA THR A 77 -0.87 8.50 -0.22
C THR A 77 -1.90 8.35 0.89
N TRP A 78 -1.56 8.71 2.10
CA TRP A 78 -2.46 8.65 3.24
C TRP A 78 -3.05 10.04 3.44
N HIS A 79 -4.34 10.14 3.65
CA HIS A 79 -4.99 11.44 3.78
C HIS A 79 -4.42 12.16 5.01
N PRO A 80 -4.16 13.45 4.91
CA PRO A 80 -3.52 14.16 6.02
C PRO A 80 -4.27 14.09 7.33
N THR A 81 -5.60 13.99 7.31
CA THR A 81 -6.35 13.97 8.55
C THR A 81 -6.17 12.70 9.34
N THR A 82 -5.74 11.63 8.71
CA THR A 82 -5.60 10.35 9.41
C THR A 82 -4.19 9.82 9.31
N ARG A 83 -3.30 10.51 8.62
CA ARG A 83 -1.93 10.06 8.42
C ARG A 83 -1.16 10.02 9.72
N PRO A 84 -0.49 8.92 10.05
CA PRO A 84 0.37 8.90 11.22
C PRO A 84 1.61 9.74 10.99
N ALA A 85 2.23 10.20 12.05
CA ALA A 85 3.44 10.99 11.92
C ALA A 85 4.58 10.15 11.37
N GLU A 86 4.65 8.91 11.76
CA GLU A 86 5.70 8.01 11.31
C GLU A 86 5.12 6.65 11.03
N LEU A 87 5.73 5.90 10.18
CA LEU A 87 5.26 4.58 9.82
C LEU A 87 6.43 3.63 9.78
N ASP A 88 6.43 2.66 10.67
CA ASP A 88 7.44 1.62 10.68
C ASP A 88 6.82 0.37 10.13
N LEU A 89 7.37 -0.16 9.09
CA LEU A 89 6.88 -1.40 8.51
C LEU A 89 7.62 -2.56 9.15
N ASP A 90 6.87 -3.60 9.47
CA ASP A 90 7.46 -4.78 10.11
C ASP A 90 8.12 -5.62 9.03
N ALA A 91 9.42 -5.62 9.00
CA ALA A 91 10.16 -6.34 7.98
C ALA A 91 9.98 -7.85 8.05
N SER A 92 9.46 -8.35 9.17
CA SER A 92 9.23 -9.78 9.27
C SER A 92 7.93 -10.20 8.63
N LEU A 93 7.08 -9.23 8.25
CA LEU A 93 5.86 -9.58 7.55
C LEU A 93 6.11 -9.51 6.06
N ARG A 94 5.83 -10.60 5.38
CA ARG A 94 6.02 -10.63 3.94
C ARG A 94 4.68 -10.77 3.28
N TRP A 95 4.22 -9.71 2.65
CA TRP A 95 2.93 -9.68 1.98
C TRP A 95 3.08 -10.35 0.62
N TYR A 96 2.22 -11.34 0.33
CA TYR A 96 2.39 -12.09 -0.91
C TYR A 96 1.13 -12.25 -1.75
N ARG A 97 -0.04 -11.86 -1.23
CA ARG A 97 -1.25 -12.04 -2.02
C ARG A 97 -2.29 -11.00 -1.64
N LEU A 98 -3.01 -10.50 -2.61
CA LEU A 98 -4.07 -9.53 -2.41
C LEU A 98 -5.29 -9.98 -3.18
N ASP A 99 -6.42 -10.13 -2.50
CA ASP A 99 -7.68 -10.45 -3.14
C ASP A 99 -8.62 -9.28 -2.95
N ILE A 100 -9.11 -8.71 -4.02
CA ILE A 100 -10.09 -7.63 -3.98
C ILE A 100 -11.46 -8.28 -4.03
N HIS A 101 -12.30 -8.03 -3.04
CA HIS A 101 -13.63 -8.63 -2.98
C HIS A 101 -14.70 -7.72 -3.52
N ARG A 102 -14.63 -6.44 -3.26
CA ARG A 102 -15.70 -5.56 -3.64
C ARG A 102 -15.20 -4.13 -3.76
N ARG A 103 -15.76 -3.39 -4.67
CA ARG A 103 -15.46 -1.98 -4.86
C ARG A 103 -16.77 -1.23 -4.90
N VAL A 104 -16.85 -0.10 -4.22
CA VAL A 104 -18.01 0.75 -4.26
C VAL A 104 -17.52 2.12 -4.64
N ARG A 105 -18.00 2.65 -5.74
CA ARG A 105 -17.54 3.93 -6.28
C ARG A 105 -16.04 3.86 -6.51
N GLY A 106 -15.34 4.93 -6.41
CA GLY A 106 -13.87 4.94 -6.55
C GLY A 106 -13.39 4.99 -7.99
N GLY A 107 -14.27 5.27 -8.93
CA GLY A 107 -13.87 5.34 -10.33
C GLY A 107 -13.20 6.67 -10.67
N PRO A 108 -12.79 6.84 -11.91
CA PRO A 108 -12.03 8.03 -12.30
C PRO A 108 -12.76 9.36 -12.09
N LEU A 109 -14.09 9.31 -12.04
CA LEU A 109 -14.86 10.54 -11.87
C LEU A 109 -15.47 10.66 -10.48
N ASP A 110 -15.21 9.71 -9.59
CA ASP A 110 -15.78 9.74 -8.26
C ASP A 110 -14.88 10.49 -7.30
N ARG A 111 -15.45 10.96 -6.19
CA ARG A 111 -14.66 11.63 -5.18
C ARG A 111 -14.35 10.77 -4.00
N ASP A 112 -15.01 9.66 -3.85
CA ASP A 112 -14.74 8.74 -2.76
C ASP A 112 -14.96 7.34 -3.25
N GLY A 113 -14.50 6.39 -2.51
CA GLY A 113 -14.65 4.99 -2.87
C GLY A 113 -14.32 4.08 -1.72
N VAL A 114 -14.76 2.85 -1.84
CA VAL A 114 -14.51 1.81 -0.86
C VAL A 114 -13.96 0.60 -1.57
N VAL A 115 -12.95 -0.03 -0.98
CA VAL A 115 -12.40 -1.27 -1.52
C VAL A 115 -12.34 -2.26 -0.37
N GLU A 116 -12.99 -3.40 -0.54
CA GLU A 116 -12.92 -4.47 0.43
C GLU A 116 -11.97 -5.52 -0.08
N PHE A 117 -11.05 -5.97 0.74
CA PHE A 117 -10.01 -6.86 0.30
C PHE A 117 -9.50 -7.73 1.43
N THR A 118 -8.77 -8.78 1.08
CA THR A 118 -7.99 -9.57 2.03
C THR A 118 -6.54 -9.55 1.54
N ALA A 119 -5.64 -9.24 2.42
CA ALA A 119 -4.21 -9.26 2.14
C ALA A 119 -3.59 -10.39 2.95
N TYR A 120 -2.71 -11.16 2.33
CA TYR A 120 -2.13 -12.33 2.95
C TYR A 120 -0.65 -12.13 3.19
N TYR A 121 -0.16 -12.60 4.32
CA TYR A 121 1.25 -12.43 4.66
C TYR A 121 1.82 -13.67 5.33
N ARG A 122 3.13 -13.72 5.40
CA ARG A 122 3.84 -14.72 6.17
C ARG A 122 4.62 -14.01 7.24
N HIS A 123 4.64 -14.60 8.44
CA HIS A 123 5.37 -14.02 9.55
C HIS A 123 5.98 -15.18 10.31
N ASP A 124 7.30 -15.25 10.36
CA ASP A 124 8.00 -16.34 11.07
C ASP A 124 7.55 -17.71 10.59
N GLY A 125 7.37 -17.83 9.30
CA GLY A 125 7.00 -19.12 8.73
C GLY A 125 5.53 -19.45 8.79
N GLU A 126 4.72 -18.62 9.42
CA GLU A 126 3.30 -18.87 9.50
C GLU A 126 2.55 -17.92 8.60
N ARG A 127 1.42 -18.38 8.10
CA ARG A 127 0.61 -17.56 7.21
C ARG A 127 -0.45 -16.83 8.02
N GLY A 128 -0.75 -15.62 7.61
CA GLY A 128 -1.83 -14.85 8.20
C GLY A 128 -2.54 -14.05 7.15
N GLN A 129 -3.63 -13.43 7.53
CA GLN A 129 -4.37 -12.61 6.59
C GLN A 129 -5.02 -11.45 7.30
N LEU A 130 -5.24 -10.39 6.56
CA LEU A 130 -5.90 -9.21 7.03
C LEU A 130 -7.05 -8.90 6.09
N HIS A 131 -8.27 -8.85 6.62
CA HIS A 131 -9.43 -8.44 5.83
C HIS A 131 -9.78 -7.03 6.24
N GLU A 132 -10.01 -6.16 5.29
CA GLU A 132 -10.30 -4.78 5.61
C GLU A 132 -11.26 -4.20 4.57
N VAL A 133 -12.10 -3.28 5.02
CA VAL A 133 -12.91 -2.47 4.13
C VAL A 133 -12.33 -1.07 4.26
N SER A 134 -11.66 -0.61 3.22
CA SER A 134 -10.93 0.64 3.27
C SER A 134 -11.66 1.74 2.54
N ARG A 135 -11.62 2.93 3.11
CA ARG A 135 -12.23 4.09 2.47
C ARG A 135 -11.15 4.96 1.87
N PHE A 136 -11.43 5.48 0.69
CA PHE A 136 -10.52 6.33 -0.05
C PHE A 136 -11.25 7.60 -0.45
N VAL A 137 -10.54 8.70 -0.51
CA VAL A 137 -11.12 9.97 -0.95
C VAL A 137 -10.17 10.64 -1.90
N ARG A 138 -10.71 11.51 -2.74
CA ARG A 138 -9.90 12.28 -3.65
C ARG A 138 -9.65 13.63 -2.99
N ASP A 139 -8.39 13.99 -2.87
CA ASP A 139 -8.02 15.23 -2.23
C ASP A 139 -7.03 15.91 -3.14
N GLY A 140 -7.35 17.08 -3.61
CA GLY A 140 -6.46 17.79 -4.52
C GLY A 140 -6.30 17.08 -5.84
N GLY A 141 -7.30 16.33 -6.26
CA GLY A 141 -7.23 15.61 -7.51
C GLY A 141 -6.57 14.25 -7.42
N ARG A 142 -6.09 13.86 -6.26
CA ARG A 142 -5.40 12.59 -6.10
C ARG A 142 -6.12 11.72 -5.10
N TRP A 143 -6.15 10.43 -5.39
CA TRP A 143 -6.74 9.48 -4.46
C TRP A 143 -5.85 9.30 -3.24
N ARG A 144 -6.46 9.25 -2.06
CA ARG A 144 -5.75 9.02 -0.80
C ARG A 144 -6.49 8.02 0.03
N TYR A 145 -5.74 7.22 0.77
CA TYR A 145 -6.32 6.28 1.73
C TYR A 145 -6.79 7.08 2.93
N LEU A 146 -8.03 6.87 3.36
CA LEU A 146 -8.53 7.61 4.50
C LEU A 146 -8.52 6.78 5.76
N ALA A 147 -9.15 5.64 5.77
CA ALA A 147 -9.24 4.83 6.97
C ALA A 147 -9.92 3.51 6.69
N ALA A 148 -9.79 2.59 7.60
CA ALA A 148 -10.56 1.36 7.57
C ALA A 148 -11.95 1.67 8.07
N SER A 149 -12.91 1.00 7.51
CA SER A 149 -14.28 1.23 7.91
C SER A 149 -14.66 0.39 9.07
#